data_0aef83d83bba61472af9cf82d40466fa
#
_entry.id   0aef83d83bba61472af9cf82d40466fa
#
_cell.length_a   1.000
_cell.length_b   1.000
_cell.length_c   1.000
_cell.angle_alpha   90.00
_cell.angle_beta   90.00
_cell.angle_gamma   90.00
#
_symmetry.space_group_name_H-M   'P 1'
#
loop_
_entity.id
_entity.type
_entity.pdbx_description
1 polymer ?
#
loop_
_entity_poly.entity_id
_entity_poly.type
_entity_poly.pdbx_seq_one_letter_code
_entity_poly.pdbx_strand_id
1 'polypeptide(L)'
;MICTLCPRRCGAERTEEEGRGFCGMPAGIRVARAALHMWEEPPISGTHGSGTVFFSGCTLRCAYCQNGSISAGGYGKAITTAHLREIFETLIAQGAHNINLVTPTHFLPWILPALEPKLSVPVVYNCGGYESVDTLRQLEGKVDIYLPDLKYADDALADTLSAAPDYFPVAKLAIREMVRQTGPCVLENGLLKRGVVIRHLVLPGHMDLSLIHISEPTRLRRI
;
A
#
# COMPACT_ATOMS: atom_id res chain seq x y z
N MET A 1 -18.20 13.79 -2.30
CA MET A 1 -17.04 14.11 -1.43
C MET A 1 -15.90 14.64 -2.30
N ILE A 2 -15.32 15.77 -1.95
CA ILE A 2 -14.11 16.31 -2.60
C ILE A 2 -12.90 15.55 -2.05
N CYS A 3 -12.12 14.92 -2.93
CA CYS A 3 -11.05 14.01 -2.54
C CYS A 3 -9.69 14.73 -2.42
N THR A 4 -9.04 14.59 -1.26
CA THR A 4 -7.69 15.10 -0.97
C THR A 4 -6.79 14.04 -0.32
N LEU A 5 -7.16 12.75 -0.44
CA LEU A 5 -6.55 11.64 0.32
C LEU A 5 -5.12 11.29 -0.10
N CYS A 6 -4.72 11.60 -1.32
CA CYS A 6 -3.39 11.27 -1.81
C CYS A 6 -2.63 12.51 -2.30
N PRO A 7 -1.32 12.42 -2.55
CA PRO A 7 -0.50 13.55 -2.99
C PRO A 7 -0.97 14.18 -4.30
N ARG A 8 -1.76 13.47 -5.12
CA ARG A 8 -2.36 14.02 -6.34
C ARG A 8 -3.22 15.24 -6.08
N ARG A 9 -3.87 15.33 -4.90
CA ARG A 9 -4.75 16.44 -4.51
C ARG A 9 -5.65 16.91 -5.65
N CYS A 10 -6.18 15.94 -6.42
CA CYS A 10 -6.93 16.23 -7.64
C CYS A 10 -8.24 17.01 -7.37
N GLY A 11 -8.69 17.10 -6.11
CA GLY A 11 -9.91 17.82 -5.75
C GLY A 11 -11.17 17.27 -6.42
N ALA A 12 -11.10 16.03 -6.93
CA ALA A 12 -12.19 15.44 -7.67
C ALA A 12 -13.40 15.19 -6.77
N GLU A 13 -14.56 15.50 -7.26
CA GLU A 13 -15.80 15.06 -6.65
C GLU A 13 -15.96 13.55 -6.89
N ARG A 14 -16.31 12.84 -5.81
CA ARG A 14 -16.59 11.40 -5.85
C ARG A 14 -18.03 11.19 -5.40
N THR A 15 -18.84 10.63 -6.30
CA THR A 15 -20.20 10.14 -6.02
C THR A 15 -20.16 8.62 -5.82
N GLU A 16 -21.29 8.00 -5.51
CA GLU A 16 -21.39 6.54 -5.41
C GLU A 16 -21.18 5.83 -6.76
N GLU A 17 -21.50 6.52 -7.87
CA GLU A 17 -21.41 5.96 -9.21
C GLU A 17 -20.08 6.28 -9.88
N GLU A 18 -19.55 7.50 -9.68
CA GLU A 18 -18.41 8.03 -10.42
C GLU A 18 -17.32 8.62 -9.54
N GLY A 19 -16.08 8.47 -10.00
CA GLY A 19 -14.91 9.18 -9.49
C GLY A 19 -14.06 9.75 -10.62
N ARG A 20 -14.05 11.07 -10.75
CA ARG A 20 -13.33 11.78 -11.82
C ARG A 20 -11.89 12.14 -11.43
N GLY A 21 -11.39 11.58 -10.34
CA GLY A 21 -10.02 11.78 -9.90
C GLY A 21 -9.02 10.89 -10.66
N PHE A 22 -7.73 11.10 -10.39
CA PHE A 22 -6.65 10.33 -11.02
C PHE A 22 -6.81 8.82 -10.87
N CYS A 23 -7.25 8.35 -9.69
CA CYS A 23 -7.48 6.92 -9.45
C CYS A 23 -8.71 6.36 -10.18
N GLY A 24 -9.61 7.20 -10.67
CA GLY A 24 -10.84 6.80 -11.37
C GLY A 24 -11.90 6.12 -10.47
N MET A 25 -11.76 6.20 -9.14
CA MET A 25 -12.63 5.44 -8.23
C MET A 25 -13.76 6.29 -7.65
N PRO A 26 -14.99 5.73 -7.58
CA PRO A 26 -16.15 6.37 -6.95
C PRO A 26 -15.99 6.47 -5.42
N ALA A 27 -16.95 7.06 -4.75
CA ALA A 27 -17.09 6.96 -3.30
C ALA A 27 -17.50 5.52 -2.93
N GLY A 28 -17.05 5.06 -1.74
CA GLY A 28 -17.25 3.67 -1.34
C GLY A 28 -16.08 2.76 -1.74
N ILE A 29 -16.11 1.53 -1.23
CA ILE A 29 -15.03 0.56 -1.38
C ILE A 29 -15.26 -0.28 -2.65
N ARG A 30 -14.18 -0.51 -3.40
CA ARG A 30 -14.18 -1.47 -4.50
C ARG A 30 -13.01 -2.45 -4.32
N VAL A 31 -13.34 -3.74 -4.22
CA VAL A 31 -12.38 -4.83 -4.03
C VAL A 31 -12.31 -5.69 -5.29
N ALA A 32 -11.10 -5.91 -5.78
CA ALA A 32 -10.84 -6.76 -6.93
C ALA A 32 -10.65 -8.23 -6.54
N ARG A 33 -9.98 -8.46 -5.41
CA ARG A 33 -9.70 -9.81 -4.90
C ARG A 33 -9.48 -9.76 -3.39
N ALA A 34 -9.90 -10.83 -2.71
CA ALA A 34 -9.54 -11.10 -1.33
C ALA A 34 -9.24 -12.60 -1.20
N ALA A 35 -8.03 -12.95 -0.72
CA ALA A 35 -7.60 -14.34 -0.56
C ALA A 35 -6.34 -14.43 0.29
N LEU A 36 -6.03 -15.63 0.80
CA LEU A 36 -4.69 -15.92 1.33
C LEU A 36 -3.65 -15.80 0.20
N HIS A 37 -2.58 -15.07 0.46
CA HIS A 37 -1.46 -14.85 -0.45
C HIS A 37 -0.17 -15.35 0.17
N MET A 38 0.49 -16.30 -0.51
CA MET A 38 1.66 -17.01 0.03
C MET A 38 2.98 -16.36 -0.39
N TRP A 39 2.95 -15.35 -1.26
CA TRP A 39 4.12 -14.82 -1.97
C TRP A 39 4.39 -13.34 -1.68
N GLU A 40 3.95 -12.82 -0.53
CA GLU A 40 4.51 -11.57 0.00
C GLU A 40 5.89 -11.86 0.60
N GLU A 41 6.56 -10.84 1.13
CA GLU A 41 7.84 -11.03 1.82
C GLU A 41 7.73 -12.12 2.89
N PRO A 42 8.76 -12.98 3.07
CA PRO A 42 8.70 -14.10 4.01
C PRO A 42 8.24 -13.74 5.44
N PRO A 43 8.64 -12.58 6.03
CA PRO A 43 8.14 -12.20 7.35
C PRO A 43 6.66 -11.77 7.37
N ILE A 44 6.04 -11.55 6.22
CA ILE A 44 4.63 -11.18 6.07
C ILE A 44 3.78 -12.42 5.81
N SER A 45 4.14 -13.22 4.79
CA SER A 45 3.37 -14.43 4.40
C SER A 45 3.53 -15.57 5.40
N GLY A 46 4.73 -15.77 5.92
CA GLY A 46 5.02 -16.93 6.75
C GLY A 46 4.61 -18.25 6.08
N THR A 47 4.07 -19.17 6.88
CA THR A 47 3.66 -20.51 6.41
C THR A 47 2.18 -20.63 6.03
N HIS A 48 1.32 -19.74 6.54
CA HIS A 48 -0.13 -19.79 6.31
C HIS A 48 -0.63 -18.67 5.39
N GLY A 49 0.26 -17.76 4.98
CA GLY A 49 -0.05 -16.67 4.08
C GLY A 49 -0.56 -15.42 4.76
N SER A 50 -0.59 -14.36 3.95
CA SER A 50 -1.14 -13.05 4.28
C SER A 50 -2.60 -12.99 3.79
N GLY A 51 -3.52 -12.52 4.61
CA GLY A 51 -4.92 -12.28 4.25
C GLY A 51 -5.02 -11.02 3.40
N THR A 52 -4.77 -11.15 2.10
CA THR A 52 -4.55 -10.01 1.21
C THR A 52 -5.84 -9.55 0.54
N VAL A 53 -6.13 -8.26 0.64
CA VAL A 53 -7.26 -7.58 0.00
C VAL A 53 -6.73 -6.57 -1.02
N PHE A 54 -6.97 -6.82 -2.30
CA PHE A 54 -6.61 -5.95 -3.40
C PHE A 54 -7.74 -4.96 -3.68
N PHE A 55 -7.47 -3.68 -3.46
CA PHE A 55 -8.43 -2.61 -3.79
C PHE A 55 -8.26 -2.16 -5.24
N SER A 56 -9.38 -1.81 -5.88
CA SER A 56 -9.40 -1.32 -7.26
C SER A 56 -8.91 0.12 -7.34
N GLY A 57 -8.32 0.49 -8.48
CA GLY A 57 -7.75 1.83 -8.67
C GLY A 57 -6.39 1.99 -8.02
N CYS A 58 -5.69 3.07 -8.35
CA CYS A 58 -4.38 3.36 -7.78
C CYS A 58 -4.08 4.86 -7.85
N THR A 59 -3.29 5.37 -6.90
CA THR A 59 -2.78 6.74 -6.90
C THR A 59 -1.60 6.93 -7.85
N LEU A 60 -1.05 5.83 -8.39
CA LEU A 60 -0.02 5.76 -9.42
C LEU A 60 -0.55 5.05 -10.67
N ARG A 61 0.08 5.29 -11.83
CA ARG A 61 -0.21 4.62 -13.10
C ARG A 61 1.06 4.06 -13.68
N CYS A 62 1.71 3.14 -12.93
CA CYS A 62 2.97 2.56 -13.34
C CYS A 62 2.81 1.79 -14.66
N ALA A 63 3.64 2.11 -15.66
CA ALA A 63 3.62 1.46 -16.98
C ALA A 63 3.91 -0.05 -16.91
N TYR A 64 4.66 -0.47 -15.90
CA TYR A 64 5.03 -1.87 -15.64
C TYR A 64 4.15 -2.56 -14.58
N CYS A 65 2.97 -2.01 -14.27
CA CYS A 65 2.12 -2.56 -13.22
C CYS A 65 1.62 -3.96 -13.59
N GLN A 66 2.04 -4.99 -12.85
CA GLN A 66 1.57 -6.37 -13.03
C GLN A 66 0.07 -6.53 -12.70
N ASN A 67 -0.52 -5.60 -11.93
CA ASN A 67 -1.94 -5.56 -11.58
C ASN A 67 -2.68 -4.47 -12.38
N GLY A 68 -2.32 -4.25 -13.65
CA GLY A 68 -2.87 -3.16 -14.49
C GLY A 68 -4.40 -3.20 -14.63
N SER A 69 -5.00 -4.38 -14.75
CA SER A 69 -6.46 -4.55 -14.80
C SER A 69 -7.18 -4.06 -13.53
N ILE A 70 -6.53 -4.16 -12.37
CA ILE A 70 -7.05 -3.70 -11.09
C ILE A 70 -6.75 -2.20 -10.91
N SER A 71 -5.49 -1.81 -11.11
CA SER A 71 -5.00 -0.47 -10.76
C SER A 71 -5.44 0.61 -11.75
N ALA A 72 -5.44 0.33 -13.04
CA ALA A 72 -5.83 1.26 -14.11
C ALA A 72 -7.18 0.90 -14.73
N GLY A 73 -7.48 -0.39 -14.90
CA GLY A 73 -8.73 -0.89 -15.48
C GLY A 73 -9.92 -0.86 -14.50
N GLY A 74 -9.70 -0.62 -13.21
CA GLY A 74 -10.76 -0.49 -12.21
C GLY A 74 -11.56 -1.77 -11.97
N TYR A 75 -11.02 -2.94 -12.37
CA TYR A 75 -11.67 -4.23 -12.13
C TYR A 75 -11.92 -4.45 -10.64
N GLY A 76 -13.13 -4.88 -10.30
CA GLY A 76 -13.54 -5.20 -8.92
C GLY A 76 -15.02 -4.94 -8.68
N LYS A 77 -15.48 -5.30 -7.48
CA LYS A 77 -16.87 -5.15 -7.04
C LYS A 77 -16.97 -4.11 -5.92
N ALA A 78 -18.02 -3.31 -5.95
CA ALA A 78 -18.37 -2.44 -4.84
C ALA A 78 -18.83 -3.28 -3.65
N ILE A 79 -18.35 -2.93 -2.46
CA ILE A 79 -18.74 -3.57 -1.20
C ILE A 79 -18.96 -2.52 -0.11
N THR A 80 -19.69 -2.91 0.93
CA THR A 80 -19.88 -2.07 2.12
C THR A 80 -18.71 -2.22 3.09
N THR A 81 -18.57 -1.26 4.01
CA THR A 81 -17.63 -1.36 5.13
C THR A 81 -17.88 -2.61 5.99
N ALA A 82 -19.16 -2.97 6.24
CA ALA A 82 -19.51 -4.17 6.98
C ALA A 82 -19.03 -5.43 6.26
N HIS A 83 -19.26 -5.52 4.95
CA HIS A 83 -18.79 -6.67 4.16
C HIS A 83 -17.26 -6.74 4.10
N LEU A 84 -16.57 -5.60 4.08
CA LEU A 84 -15.09 -5.60 4.19
C LEU A 84 -14.63 -6.21 5.52
N ARG A 85 -15.31 -5.89 6.62
CA ARG A 85 -15.03 -6.48 7.93
C ARG A 85 -15.23 -8.00 7.93
N GLU A 86 -16.33 -8.50 7.35
CA GLU A 86 -16.58 -9.93 7.20
C GLU A 86 -15.48 -10.63 6.39
N ILE A 87 -14.96 -9.99 5.34
CA ILE A 87 -13.81 -10.48 4.56
C ILE A 87 -12.58 -10.62 5.46
N PHE A 88 -12.26 -9.63 6.28
CA PHE A 88 -11.12 -9.71 7.21
C PHE A 88 -11.27 -10.87 8.18
N GLU A 89 -12.43 -11.02 8.80
CA GLU A 89 -12.70 -12.09 9.75
C GLU A 89 -12.65 -13.49 9.09
N THR A 90 -13.13 -13.60 7.85
CA THR A 90 -13.04 -14.83 7.07
C THR A 90 -11.59 -15.22 6.78
N LEU A 91 -10.76 -14.26 6.36
CA LEU A 91 -9.32 -14.50 6.11
C LEU A 91 -8.58 -14.88 7.39
N ILE A 92 -8.90 -14.24 8.51
CA ILE A 92 -8.35 -14.59 9.83
C ILE A 92 -8.76 -16.02 10.23
N ALA A 93 -10.02 -16.38 10.05
CA ALA A 93 -10.52 -17.73 10.34
C ALA A 93 -9.85 -18.81 9.45
N GLN A 94 -9.40 -18.44 8.25
CA GLN A 94 -8.61 -19.29 7.36
C GLN A 94 -7.13 -19.42 7.78
N GLY A 95 -6.72 -18.73 8.85
CA GLY A 95 -5.36 -18.80 9.41
C GLY A 95 -4.39 -17.75 8.88
N ALA A 96 -4.89 -16.65 8.28
CA ALA A 96 -4.02 -15.55 7.84
C ALA A 96 -3.15 -15.00 8.98
N HIS A 97 -1.85 -14.81 8.74
CA HIS A 97 -0.94 -14.23 9.72
C HIS A 97 -1.17 -12.73 9.96
N ASN A 98 -1.79 -12.06 9.02
CA ASN A 98 -2.12 -10.63 9.04
C ASN A 98 -3.23 -10.33 8.03
N ILE A 99 -3.78 -9.12 8.08
CA ILE A 99 -4.64 -8.57 7.02
C ILE A 99 -3.83 -7.53 6.24
N ASN A 100 -3.64 -7.78 4.95
CA ASN A 100 -2.82 -6.98 4.06
C ASN A 100 -3.69 -6.18 3.08
N LEU A 101 -3.71 -4.86 3.27
CA LEU A 101 -4.47 -3.91 2.49
C LEU A 101 -3.61 -3.41 1.32
N VAL A 102 -3.86 -3.90 0.11
CA VAL A 102 -3.07 -3.54 -1.08
C VAL A 102 -3.69 -2.34 -1.79
N THR A 103 -2.97 -1.23 -1.84
CA THR A 103 -3.36 0.05 -2.46
C THR A 103 -4.68 0.62 -1.87
N PRO A 104 -4.79 0.78 -0.54
CA PRO A 104 -6.04 1.15 0.12
C PRO A 104 -6.30 2.66 0.19
N THR A 105 -5.29 3.51 -0.08
CA THR A 105 -5.23 4.95 0.23
C THR A 105 -6.51 5.72 -0.12
N HIS A 106 -7.01 5.53 -1.33
CA HIS A 106 -8.15 6.29 -1.84
C HIS A 106 -9.51 5.79 -1.33
N PHE A 107 -9.52 4.72 -0.52
CA PHE A 107 -10.71 4.20 0.16
C PHE A 107 -10.66 4.32 1.69
N LEU A 108 -9.66 5.00 2.26
CA LEU A 108 -9.45 5.08 3.71
C LEU A 108 -10.69 5.50 4.51
N PRO A 109 -11.50 6.50 4.12
CA PRO A 109 -12.67 6.88 4.90
C PRO A 109 -13.66 5.74 5.15
N TRP A 110 -13.71 4.76 4.24
CA TRP A 110 -14.59 3.59 4.35
C TRP A 110 -13.88 2.36 4.92
N ILE A 111 -12.54 2.30 4.83
CA ILE A 111 -11.73 1.20 5.39
C ILE A 111 -11.54 1.39 6.89
N LEU A 112 -11.30 2.62 7.36
CA LEU A 112 -11.02 2.90 8.77
C LEU A 112 -12.08 2.34 9.74
N PRO A 113 -13.40 2.46 9.48
CA PRO A 113 -14.39 1.84 10.36
C PRO A 113 -14.37 0.30 10.33
N ALA A 114 -13.94 -0.33 9.23
CA ALA A 114 -13.81 -1.78 9.17
C ALA A 114 -12.63 -2.33 9.99
N LEU A 115 -11.69 -1.48 10.40
CA LEU A 115 -10.58 -1.83 11.28
C LEU A 115 -10.96 -1.74 12.78
N GLU A 116 -12.18 -1.30 13.09
CA GLU A 116 -12.69 -1.22 14.46
C GLU A 116 -13.81 -2.25 14.72
N PRO A 117 -13.80 -2.95 15.86
CA PRO A 117 -12.72 -2.99 16.84
C PRO A 117 -11.43 -3.59 16.25
N LYS A 118 -10.28 -3.36 16.91
CA LYS A 118 -8.97 -3.85 16.43
C LYS A 118 -9.02 -5.35 16.10
N LEU A 119 -8.39 -5.71 14.98
CA LEU A 119 -8.30 -7.10 14.52
C LEU A 119 -7.38 -7.93 15.44
N SER A 120 -7.60 -9.24 15.50
CA SER A 120 -6.78 -10.18 16.30
C SER A 120 -5.40 -10.46 15.68
N VAL A 121 -5.17 -10.03 14.45
CA VAL A 121 -3.90 -10.16 13.72
C VAL A 121 -3.40 -8.77 13.28
N PRO A 122 -2.09 -8.60 13.02
CA PRO A 122 -1.55 -7.35 12.51
C PRO A 122 -2.23 -6.88 11.22
N VAL A 123 -2.36 -5.56 11.06
CA VAL A 123 -2.80 -4.92 9.82
C VAL A 123 -1.57 -4.43 9.06
N VAL A 124 -1.43 -4.86 7.81
CA VAL A 124 -0.41 -4.45 6.86
C VAL A 124 -0.99 -3.42 5.88
N TYR A 125 -0.34 -2.27 5.76
CA TYR A 125 -0.65 -1.24 4.77
C TYR A 125 0.36 -1.30 3.63
N ASN A 126 -0.04 -1.91 2.51
CA ASN A 126 0.80 -2.18 1.34
C ASN A 126 0.51 -1.15 0.25
N CYS A 127 1.47 -0.29 -0.04
CA CYS A 127 1.25 0.86 -0.90
C CYS A 127 2.44 1.16 -1.83
N GLY A 128 2.18 1.97 -2.84
CA GLY A 128 3.20 2.42 -3.79
C GLY A 128 4.19 3.46 -3.25
N GLY A 129 4.13 3.79 -1.96
CA GLY A 129 4.98 4.81 -1.33
C GLY A 129 4.56 6.26 -1.58
N TYR A 130 3.73 6.52 -2.58
CA TYR A 130 3.23 7.86 -2.92
C TYR A 130 2.02 8.22 -2.06
N GLU A 131 2.28 8.58 -0.80
CA GLU A 131 1.28 8.78 0.23
C GLU A 131 1.32 10.18 0.85
N SER A 132 0.14 10.71 1.20
CA SER A 132 0.03 11.96 1.97
C SER A 132 0.29 11.70 3.45
N VAL A 133 1.17 12.49 4.07
CA VAL A 133 1.44 12.42 5.52
C VAL A 133 0.16 12.63 6.34
N ASP A 134 -0.70 13.56 5.94
CA ASP A 134 -1.95 13.83 6.67
C ASP A 134 -2.93 12.64 6.61
N THR A 135 -2.90 11.90 5.50
CA THR A 135 -3.68 10.67 5.36
C THR A 135 -3.10 9.53 6.18
N LEU A 136 -1.77 9.39 6.18
CA LEU A 136 -1.09 8.39 7.00
C LEU A 136 -1.34 8.59 8.50
N ARG A 137 -1.42 9.83 8.96
CA ARG A 137 -1.72 10.13 10.38
C ARG A 137 -3.08 9.58 10.84
N GLN A 138 -4.05 9.43 9.94
CA GLN A 138 -5.35 8.81 10.25
C GLN A 138 -5.24 7.30 10.52
N LEU A 139 -4.13 6.68 10.13
CA LEU A 139 -3.84 5.25 10.33
C LEU A 139 -3.11 4.96 11.64
N GLU A 140 -2.66 5.98 12.37
CA GLU A 140 -1.91 5.81 13.62
C GLU A 140 -2.69 4.94 14.63
N GLY A 141 -2.05 3.90 15.13
CA GLY A 141 -2.65 2.93 16.04
C GLY A 141 -3.56 1.88 15.37
N LYS A 142 -3.86 2.00 14.07
CA LYS A 142 -4.72 1.07 13.31
C LYS A 142 -3.91 0.14 12.40
N VAL A 143 -2.75 0.58 11.95
CA VAL A 143 -1.81 -0.18 11.14
C VAL A 143 -0.61 -0.57 11.98
N ASP A 144 -0.25 -1.83 11.92
CA ASP A 144 0.90 -2.39 12.66
C ASP A 144 2.15 -2.47 11.77
N ILE A 145 1.98 -2.72 10.48
CA ILE A 145 3.07 -2.91 9.52
C ILE A 145 2.82 -2.05 8.28
N TYR A 146 3.82 -1.26 7.89
CA TYR A 146 3.83 -0.58 6.60
C TYR A 146 4.74 -1.31 5.62
N LEU A 147 4.24 -1.50 4.40
CA LEU A 147 4.94 -2.16 3.29
C LEU A 147 4.94 -1.23 2.07
N PRO A 148 5.66 -0.08 2.16
CA PRO A 148 5.75 0.85 1.04
C PRO A 148 6.75 0.38 -0.01
N ASP A 149 6.44 0.65 -1.28
CA ASP A 149 7.47 0.66 -2.30
C ASP A 149 8.25 1.98 -2.27
N LEU A 150 9.55 1.93 -2.49
CA LEU A 150 10.37 3.07 -2.86
C LEU A 150 10.87 2.82 -4.29
N LYS A 151 10.03 3.22 -5.28
CA LYS A 151 10.18 2.81 -6.67
C LYS A 151 11.29 3.54 -7.41
N TYR A 152 11.47 4.82 -7.13
CA TYR A 152 12.36 5.72 -7.87
C TYR A 152 13.15 6.61 -6.91
N ALA A 153 14.41 6.89 -7.27
CA ALA A 153 15.19 7.98 -6.71
C ALA A 153 15.23 9.21 -7.64
N ASP A 154 14.81 9.02 -8.90
CA ASP A 154 14.78 10.03 -9.95
C ASP A 154 13.33 10.40 -10.27
N ASP A 155 12.99 11.69 -10.14
CA ASP A 155 11.63 12.19 -10.34
C ASP A 155 11.25 12.27 -11.83
N ALA A 156 12.19 12.43 -12.75
CA ALA A 156 11.90 12.41 -14.19
C ALA A 156 11.52 11.00 -14.65
N LEU A 157 12.21 9.99 -14.14
CA LEU A 157 11.85 8.58 -14.37
C LEU A 157 10.49 8.26 -13.73
N ALA A 158 10.23 8.77 -12.54
CA ALA A 158 8.96 8.58 -11.84
C ALA A 158 7.79 9.23 -12.59
N ASP A 159 8.00 10.40 -13.18
CA ASP A 159 7.00 11.04 -14.03
C ASP A 159 6.70 10.20 -15.28
N THR A 160 7.75 9.78 -15.98
CA THR A 160 7.64 8.96 -17.20
C THR A 160 6.93 7.64 -16.97
N LEU A 161 7.31 6.91 -15.91
CA LEU A 161 6.84 5.54 -15.68
C LEU A 161 5.61 5.43 -14.77
N SER A 162 5.31 6.46 -13.98
CA SER A 162 4.20 6.42 -12.99
C SER A 162 3.41 7.73 -12.91
N ALA A 163 3.66 8.67 -13.81
CA ALA A 163 3.07 10.01 -13.82
C ALA A 163 3.16 10.73 -12.46
N ALA A 164 4.29 10.62 -11.77
CA ALA A 164 4.50 11.16 -10.44
C ALA A 164 5.81 11.98 -10.37
N PRO A 165 5.81 13.24 -10.87
CA PRO A 165 7.03 14.06 -10.98
C PRO A 165 7.66 14.48 -9.66
N ASP A 166 6.98 14.27 -8.55
CA ASP A 166 7.41 14.56 -7.19
C ASP A 166 7.47 13.29 -6.31
N TYR A 167 7.65 12.11 -6.93
CA TYR A 167 7.56 10.84 -6.24
C TYR A 167 8.54 10.71 -5.08
N PHE A 168 9.83 10.96 -5.33
CA PHE A 168 10.87 10.67 -4.34
C PHE A 168 10.76 11.53 -3.07
N PRO A 169 10.61 12.87 -3.14
CA PRO A 169 10.41 13.67 -1.95
C PRO A 169 9.15 13.30 -1.18
N VAL A 170 8.06 12.99 -1.87
CA VAL A 170 6.79 12.56 -1.25
C VAL A 170 6.94 11.21 -0.55
N ALA A 171 7.49 10.20 -1.23
CA ALA A 171 7.70 8.87 -0.67
C ALA A 171 8.62 8.89 0.55
N LYS A 172 9.69 9.71 0.51
CA LYS A 172 10.61 9.91 1.62
C LYS A 172 9.91 10.45 2.88
N LEU A 173 9.01 11.43 2.72
CA LEU A 173 8.24 11.97 3.84
C LEU A 173 7.22 10.96 4.36
N ALA A 174 6.55 10.24 3.46
CA ALA A 174 5.59 9.19 3.81
C ALA A 174 6.27 8.07 4.62
N ILE A 175 7.40 7.55 4.16
CA ILE A 175 8.15 6.48 4.85
C ILE A 175 8.63 6.95 6.22
N ARG A 176 9.10 8.19 6.35
CA ARG A 176 9.46 8.75 7.67
C ARG A 176 8.28 8.75 8.64
N GLU A 177 7.11 9.14 8.17
CA GLU A 177 5.89 9.11 8.98
C GLU A 177 5.50 7.67 9.37
N MET A 178 5.59 6.71 8.45
CA MET A 178 5.35 5.29 8.73
C MET A 178 6.29 4.75 9.83
N VAL A 179 7.58 5.08 9.74
CA VAL A 179 8.58 4.70 10.76
C VAL A 179 8.28 5.40 12.10
N ARG A 180 7.85 6.67 12.09
CA ARG A 180 7.45 7.36 13.31
C ARG A 180 6.31 6.64 14.03
N GLN A 181 5.31 6.15 13.29
CA GLN A 181 4.13 5.49 13.84
C GLN A 181 4.43 4.10 14.41
N THR A 182 5.25 3.33 13.70
CA THR A 182 5.49 1.92 14.08
C THR A 182 6.75 1.71 14.93
N GLY A 183 7.73 2.62 14.83
CA GLY A 183 9.03 2.43 15.47
C GLY A 183 9.84 1.26 14.88
N PRO A 184 10.78 0.68 15.63
CA PRO A 184 11.60 -0.43 15.18
C PRO A 184 10.80 -1.67 14.82
N CYS A 185 11.32 -2.47 13.89
CA CYS A 185 10.71 -3.76 13.52
C CYS A 185 10.70 -4.73 14.71
N VAL A 186 9.55 -5.35 14.93
CA VAL A 186 9.35 -6.40 15.94
C VAL A 186 9.00 -7.70 15.23
N LEU A 187 9.87 -8.69 15.38
CA LEU A 187 9.68 -10.04 14.82
C LEU A 187 9.35 -11.02 15.95
N GLU A 188 8.37 -11.88 15.71
CA GLU A 188 8.02 -12.99 16.61
C GLU A 188 7.90 -14.26 15.77
N ASN A 189 8.68 -15.28 16.09
CA ASN A 189 8.71 -16.56 15.37
C ASN A 189 8.92 -16.40 13.85
N GLY A 190 9.75 -15.44 13.45
CA GLY A 190 10.05 -15.14 12.04
C GLY A 190 8.99 -14.30 11.32
N LEU A 191 7.89 -13.94 12.00
CA LEU A 191 6.84 -13.08 11.46
C LEU A 191 7.00 -11.65 11.96
N LEU A 192 6.84 -10.68 11.06
CA LEU A 192 6.82 -9.28 11.44
C LEU A 192 5.46 -8.97 12.11
N LYS A 193 5.54 -8.37 13.30
CA LYS A 193 4.36 -7.94 14.08
C LYS A 193 4.16 -6.44 14.03
N ARG A 194 5.24 -5.69 13.87
CA ARG A 194 5.21 -4.23 13.77
C ARG A 194 6.45 -3.73 13.05
N GLY A 195 6.33 -2.66 12.28
CA GLY A 195 7.47 -2.00 11.66
C GLY A 195 7.24 -1.59 10.22
N VAL A 196 8.32 -1.27 9.51
CA VAL A 196 8.29 -0.87 8.10
C VAL A 196 9.23 -1.76 7.29
N VAL A 197 8.72 -2.34 6.21
CA VAL A 197 9.53 -3.05 5.21
C VAL A 197 9.45 -2.28 3.90
N ILE A 198 10.55 -1.70 3.47
CA ILE A 198 10.62 -0.94 2.21
C ILE A 198 10.98 -1.89 1.09
N ARG A 199 10.17 -1.91 0.03
CA ARG A 199 10.44 -2.66 -1.20
C ARG A 199 11.02 -1.74 -2.26
N HIS A 200 12.00 -2.25 -3.01
CA HIS A 200 12.53 -1.58 -4.17
C HIS A 200 12.52 -2.50 -5.39
N LEU A 201 11.93 -2.04 -6.48
CA LEU A 201 11.90 -2.77 -7.73
C LEU A 201 13.04 -2.29 -8.64
N VAL A 202 13.95 -3.20 -8.98
CA VAL A 202 15.00 -2.95 -9.97
C VAL A 202 14.40 -3.11 -11.37
N LEU A 203 14.39 -2.02 -12.14
CA LEU A 203 13.80 -2.01 -13.48
C LEU A 203 14.89 -2.30 -14.54
N PRO A 204 14.63 -3.22 -15.48
CA PRO A 204 15.53 -3.43 -16.62
C PRO A 204 15.77 -2.13 -17.40
N GLY A 205 17.02 -1.84 -17.75
CA GLY A 205 17.41 -0.60 -18.43
C GLY A 205 17.61 0.61 -17.52
N HIS A 206 17.31 0.50 -16.22
CA HIS A 206 17.46 1.58 -15.23
C HIS A 206 18.20 1.11 -13.97
N MET A 207 19.13 0.19 -14.13
CA MET A 207 19.88 -0.41 -13.00
C MET A 207 20.82 0.58 -12.32
N ASP A 208 21.35 1.55 -13.06
CA ASP A 208 22.19 2.66 -12.58
C ASP A 208 21.44 3.61 -11.64
N LEU A 209 20.10 3.69 -11.77
CA LEU A 209 19.22 4.47 -10.91
C LEU A 209 18.66 3.68 -9.74
N SER A 210 19.14 2.44 -9.55
CA SER A 210 18.72 1.58 -8.44
C SER A 210 19.17 2.15 -7.10
N LEU A 211 18.24 2.27 -6.15
CA LEU A 211 18.49 2.72 -4.78
C LEU A 211 19.51 1.84 -4.03
N ILE A 212 19.67 0.59 -4.41
CA ILE A 212 20.66 -0.33 -3.82
C ILE A 212 22.07 0.20 -4.05
N HIS A 213 22.35 0.77 -5.23
CA HIS A 213 23.65 1.35 -5.55
C HIS A 213 23.87 2.70 -4.88
N ILE A 214 22.80 3.43 -4.56
CA ILE A 214 22.86 4.76 -3.94
C ILE A 214 22.95 4.65 -2.41
N SER A 215 22.18 3.76 -1.81
CA SER A 215 22.04 3.68 -0.34
C SER A 215 23.06 2.80 0.37
N GLU A 216 23.70 1.86 -0.32
CA GLU A 216 24.67 0.92 0.29
C GLU A 216 25.97 0.71 -0.50
N PRO A 217 26.69 1.78 -0.93
CA PRO A 217 27.94 1.59 -1.68
C PRO A 217 29.08 0.97 -0.85
N THR A 218 28.90 0.85 0.46
CA THR A 218 30.00 0.49 1.39
C THR A 218 29.89 -0.93 1.99
N ARG A 219 28.73 -1.55 2.02
CA ARG A 219 28.55 -2.87 2.66
C ARG A 219 29.02 -4.05 1.82
N LEU A 220 29.11 -3.93 0.50
CA LEU A 220 29.62 -4.96 -0.40
C LEU A 220 31.16 -5.14 -0.33
N ARG A 221 31.89 -4.34 0.43
CA ARG A 221 33.34 -4.47 0.61
C ARG A 221 33.77 -5.29 1.84
N ARG A 222 32.84 -5.94 2.53
CA ARG A 222 33.11 -6.75 3.74
C ARG A 222 32.60 -8.20 3.64
N ILE A 223 32.65 -8.79 2.46
CA ILE A 223 32.58 -10.25 2.30
C ILE A 223 33.90 -10.72 1.71
#